data_3d40b9fe9573f2b9b3fd795ca6b3c90b
#
_entry.id   3d40b9fe9573f2b9b3fd795ca6b3c90b
#
_cell.length_a   1.000
_cell.length_b   1.000
_cell.length_c   1.000
_cell.angle_alpha   90.00
_cell.angle_beta   90.00
_cell.angle_gamma   90.00
#
_symmetry.space_group_name_H-M   'P 1'
#
loop_
_entity.id
_entity.type
_entity.pdbx_description
1 polymer ?
#
loop_
_entity_poly.entity_id
_entity_poly.type
_entity_poly.pdbx_seq_one_letter_code
_entity_poly.pdbx_strand_id
1 'polypeptide(L)'
;MTSFSDCVAAYRHELEKMRVIPLHLELAKHKVRLRRDVQRFPYVPSDPLARDERCHEVYNIQVQGLTKRLEATHLQRVVIGISGGLDSTQAALVVARAFNQLKLPRENVVAVTMPGFATSAATLSNARDLMRCLGFSAKEIDIRPSAAQMFADIGHPFSRGEPVYDRTFENVQAGERTSHLFRLANFVDGLVVGTGDLSELALGFTTYGVGDQMSHYNVNASVPKTLIQFLIRWLIKTAQFDDETLRVLTRIVGLKYSPELVPGPDHGDSPTAEAVVGPYELHDFYLYYLSRFGFRPSKVAFLAQHAWTDVNRGSWPEIIPPESRNTYDLATICRWLEVFLFRFFEFSQFKRSAMPNAPKVGSGGSLSPRSDWRAPSDAHADAWIQELRNRVHYG
;
A
#
# COMPACT_ATOMS: atom_id res chain seq x y z
N MET A 1 -35.22 27.09 -10.40
CA MET A 1 -33.85 26.81 -10.00
C MET A 1 -33.18 28.12 -9.63
N THR A 2 -32.89 28.33 -8.35
CA THR A 2 -32.13 29.49 -7.88
C THR A 2 -30.68 29.35 -8.39
N SER A 3 -30.15 30.38 -9.02
CA SER A 3 -28.78 30.37 -9.51
C SER A 3 -27.80 30.38 -8.34
N PHE A 4 -26.57 29.89 -8.56
CA PHE A 4 -25.50 29.97 -7.55
C PHE A 4 -25.26 31.42 -7.10
N SER A 5 -25.42 32.40 -8.02
CA SER A 5 -25.34 33.83 -7.73
C SER A 5 -26.39 34.29 -6.73
N ASP A 6 -27.65 33.80 -6.85
CA ASP A 6 -28.75 34.17 -5.95
C ASP A 6 -28.51 33.62 -4.54
N CYS A 7 -27.96 32.39 -4.44
CA CYS A 7 -27.57 31.82 -3.14
C CYS A 7 -26.44 32.61 -2.48
N VAL A 8 -25.42 33.04 -3.24
CA VAL A 8 -24.32 33.88 -2.73
C VAL A 8 -24.81 35.25 -2.30
N ALA A 9 -25.73 35.88 -3.06
CA ALA A 9 -26.32 37.19 -2.72
C ALA A 9 -27.15 37.11 -1.43
N ALA A 10 -28.02 36.09 -1.31
CA ALA A 10 -28.80 35.85 -0.10
C ALA A 10 -27.89 35.60 1.13
N TYR A 11 -26.82 34.87 0.97
CA TYR A 11 -25.87 34.61 2.05
C TYR A 11 -25.13 35.89 2.50
N ARG A 12 -24.74 36.75 1.55
CA ARG A 12 -24.11 38.04 1.86
C ARG A 12 -25.08 38.95 2.65
N HIS A 13 -26.34 39.02 2.27
CA HIS A 13 -27.35 39.82 2.97
C HIS A 13 -27.56 39.32 4.41
N GLU A 14 -27.54 38.03 4.66
CA GLU A 14 -27.61 37.49 6.02
C GLU A 14 -26.35 37.78 6.84
N LEU A 15 -25.15 37.75 6.22
CA LEU A 15 -23.91 38.14 6.88
C LEU A 15 -23.86 39.60 7.30
N GLU A 16 -24.47 40.53 6.50
CA GLU A 16 -24.56 41.95 6.83
C GLU A 16 -25.42 42.20 8.08
N LYS A 17 -26.36 41.30 8.39
CA LYS A 17 -27.18 41.38 9.61
C LYS A 17 -26.46 40.87 10.85
N MET A 18 -25.36 40.20 10.69
CA MET A 18 -24.59 39.62 11.81
C MET A 18 -23.76 40.70 12.50
N ARG A 19 -23.74 40.68 13.82
CA ARG A 19 -22.85 41.53 14.61
C ARG A 19 -21.42 40.95 14.50
N VAL A 20 -20.55 41.67 13.83
CA VAL A 20 -19.13 41.34 13.76
C VAL A 20 -18.41 41.96 14.95
N ILE A 21 -17.78 41.12 15.79
CA ILE A 21 -16.93 41.59 16.87
C ILE A 21 -15.48 41.34 16.41
N PRO A 22 -14.73 42.39 16.03
CA PRO A 22 -13.32 42.21 15.63
C PRO A 22 -12.49 41.85 16.87
N LEU A 23 -11.78 40.76 16.78
CA LEU A 23 -10.83 40.34 17.79
C LEU A 23 -9.40 40.52 17.22
N HIS A 24 -8.60 41.37 17.83
CA HIS A 24 -7.18 41.50 17.53
C HIS A 24 -6.40 40.58 18.46
N LEU A 25 -5.85 39.50 17.92
CA LEU A 25 -4.97 38.60 18.64
C LEU A 25 -3.53 38.73 18.11
N GLU A 26 -2.66 39.33 18.86
CA GLU A 26 -1.23 39.34 18.58
C GLU A 26 -0.61 38.01 19.06
N LEU A 27 -0.36 37.13 18.12
CA LEU A 27 0.40 35.91 18.42
C LEU A 27 1.88 36.26 18.51
N ALA A 28 2.44 36.05 19.70
CA ALA A 28 3.87 36.22 19.89
C ALA A 28 4.67 35.30 18.97
N LYS A 29 5.62 35.89 18.20
CA LYS A 29 6.48 35.16 17.23
C LYS A 29 7.61 34.39 17.93
N HIS A 30 7.30 33.54 18.90
CA HIS A 30 8.31 32.68 19.46
C HIS A 30 8.19 31.26 18.94
N LYS A 31 9.32 30.56 18.87
CA LYS A 31 9.35 29.12 18.58
C LYS A 31 8.69 28.38 19.74
N VAL A 32 7.44 27.99 19.59
CA VAL A 32 6.73 27.16 20.56
C VAL A 32 7.12 25.71 20.30
N ARG A 33 7.66 25.04 21.33
CA ARG A 33 7.93 23.61 21.25
C ARG A 33 6.61 22.84 21.25
N LEU A 34 6.49 21.89 20.34
CA LEU A 34 5.35 20.96 20.34
C LEU A 34 5.44 20.11 21.63
N ARG A 35 4.42 20.17 22.49
CA ARG A 35 4.38 19.44 23.77
C ARG A 35 3.87 18.01 23.65
N ARG A 36 3.08 17.74 22.62
CA ARG A 36 2.56 16.39 22.36
C ARG A 36 3.56 15.57 21.56
N ASP A 37 3.61 14.28 21.84
CA ASP A 37 4.34 13.35 20.99
C ASP A 37 3.64 13.16 19.65
N VAL A 38 4.45 13.05 18.60
CA VAL A 38 4.01 12.72 17.24
C VAL A 38 4.50 11.31 16.93
N GLN A 39 3.58 10.39 16.76
CA GLN A 39 3.91 9.01 16.43
C GLN A 39 4.53 8.92 15.03
N ARG A 40 5.68 8.26 14.90
CA ARG A 40 6.34 8.01 13.61
C ARG A 40 5.53 7.09 12.73
N PHE A 41 4.93 6.07 13.33
CA PHE A 41 4.11 5.07 12.66
C PHE A 41 2.64 5.25 13.06
N PRO A 42 1.92 6.22 12.45
CA PRO A 42 0.59 6.60 12.94
C PRO A 42 -0.48 5.52 12.75
N TYR A 43 -0.22 4.52 11.87
CA TYR A 43 -1.09 3.35 11.72
C TYR A 43 -0.80 2.24 12.72
N VAL A 44 0.33 2.33 13.43
CA VAL A 44 0.81 1.31 14.38
C VAL A 44 0.99 1.94 15.75
N PRO A 45 0.13 1.67 16.72
CA PRO A 45 0.30 2.19 18.08
C PRO A 45 1.67 1.84 18.66
N SER A 46 2.29 2.80 19.33
CA SER A 46 3.57 2.59 20.02
C SER A 46 3.42 1.73 21.28
N ASP A 47 2.29 1.83 21.95
CA ASP A 47 1.95 0.97 23.09
C ASP A 47 1.76 -0.48 22.64
N PRO A 48 2.44 -1.46 23.28
CA PRO A 48 2.39 -2.86 22.85
C PRO A 48 1.00 -3.49 22.92
N LEU A 49 0.20 -3.18 23.95
CA LEU A 49 -1.15 -3.75 24.09
C LEU A 49 -2.09 -3.16 23.04
N ALA A 50 -2.10 -1.84 22.89
CA ALA A 50 -2.91 -1.19 21.87
C ALA A 50 -2.49 -1.61 20.45
N ARG A 51 -1.21 -1.92 20.22
CA ARG A 51 -0.72 -2.46 18.97
C ARG A 51 -1.20 -3.87 18.71
N ASP A 52 -1.15 -4.75 19.71
CA ASP A 52 -1.63 -6.14 19.59
C ASP A 52 -3.15 -6.15 19.34
N GLU A 53 -3.93 -5.31 20.03
CA GLU A 53 -5.37 -5.12 19.78
C GLU A 53 -5.62 -4.62 18.35
N ARG A 54 -4.83 -3.65 17.89
CA ARG A 54 -4.93 -3.10 16.54
C ARG A 54 -4.61 -4.16 15.47
N CYS A 55 -3.57 -4.94 15.67
CA CYS A 55 -3.23 -6.03 14.74
C CYS A 55 -4.35 -7.08 14.70
N HIS A 56 -4.87 -7.47 15.86
CA HIS A 56 -6.00 -8.39 15.96
C HIS A 56 -7.24 -7.86 15.21
N GLU A 57 -7.61 -6.61 15.45
CA GLU A 57 -8.74 -5.96 14.78
C GLU A 57 -8.57 -5.95 13.25
N VAL A 58 -7.43 -5.45 12.76
CA VAL A 58 -7.14 -5.35 11.32
C VAL A 58 -7.18 -6.71 10.66
N TYR A 59 -6.51 -7.70 11.24
CA TYR A 59 -6.48 -9.06 10.69
C TYR A 59 -7.87 -9.66 10.62
N ASN A 60 -8.68 -9.53 11.68
CA ASN A 60 -10.05 -10.02 11.69
C ASN A 60 -10.94 -9.31 10.67
N ILE A 61 -10.82 -8.00 10.50
CA ILE A 61 -11.56 -7.27 9.47
C ILE A 61 -11.21 -7.81 8.07
N GLN A 62 -9.91 -8.06 7.78
CA GLN A 62 -9.48 -8.65 6.52
C GLN A 62 -10.10 -10.03 6.31
N VAL A 63 -10.03 -10.90 7.32
CA VAL A 63 -10.57 -12.27 7.28
C VAL A 63 -12.09 -12.25 7.10
N GLN A 64 -12.82 -11.49 7.91
CA GLN A 64 -14.28 -11.39 7.83
C GLN A 64 -14.74 -10.80 6.48
N GLY A 65 -14.01 -9.81 5.97
CA GLY A 65 -14.31 -9.23 4.66
C GLY A 65 -14.23 -10.25 3.53
N LEU A 66 -13.20 -11.10 3.52
CA LEU A 66 -13.07 -12.18 2.55
C LEU A 66 -14.09 -13.29 2.78
N THR A 67 -14.28 -13.72 4.04
CA THR A 67 -15.30 -14.72 4.41
C THR A 67 -16.66 -14.30 3.88
N LYS A 68 -17.07 -13.06 4.17
CA LYS A 68 -18.37 -12.55 3.71
C LYS A 68 -18.47 -12.47 2.21
N ARG A 69 -17.37 -12.19 1.50
CA ARG A 69 -17.35 -12.18 0.05
C ARG A 69 -17.57 -13.58 -0.55
N LEU A 70 -16.90 -14.59 -0.01
CA LEU A 70 -17.05 -15.98 -0.44
C LEU A 70 -18.45 -16.51 -0.15
N GLU A 71 -19.03 -16.23 1.03
CA GLU A 71 -20.41 -16.56 1.34
C GLU A 71 -21.40 -15.93 0.36
N ALA A 72 -21.26 -14.63 0.07
CA ALA A 72 -22.19 -13.89 -0.78
C ALA A 72 -22.13 -14.31 -2.26
N THR A 73 -20.98 -14.79 -2.72
CA THR A 73 -20.79 -15.28 -4.09
C THR A 73 -21.00 -16.77 -4.23
N HIS A 74 -21.12 -17.51 -3.12
CA HIS A 74 -21.18 -18.96 -3.06
C HIS A 74 -19.96 -19.68 -3.66
N LEU A 75 -18.84 -18.94 -3.84
CA LEU A 75 -17.61 -19.51 -4.35
C LEU A 75 -16.83 -20.22 -3.22
N GLN A 76 -16.30 -21.39 -3.55
CA GLN A 76 -15.55 -22.24 -2.61
C GLN A 76 -14.07 -22.33 -2.97
N ARG A 77 -13.63 -21.64 -4.01
CA ARG A 77 -12.24 -21.61 -4.44
C ARG A 77 -11.73 -20.19 -4.61
N VAL A 78 -10.47 -20.01 -4.36
CA VAL A 78 -9.76 -18.76 -4.66
C VAL A 78 -8.48 -19.02 -5.42
N VAL A 79 -8.07 -18.03 -6.20
CA VAL A 79 -6.78 -17.99 -6.88
C VAL A 79 -6.01 -16.80 -6.32
N ILE A 80 -4.77 -17.01 -5.94
CA ILE A 80 -3.92 -15.95 -5.37
C ILE A 80 -2.48 -16.04 -5.91
N GLY A 81 -1.91 -14.91 -6.31
CA GLY A 81 -0.51 -14.80 -6.68
C GLY A 81 0.38 -14.70 -5.44
N ILE A 82 1.41 -15.54 -5.34
CA ILE A 82 2.38 -15.55 -4.24
C ILE A 82 3.75 -15.20 -4.79
N SER A 83 4.20 -13.97 -4.50
CA SER A 83 5.53 -13.50 -4.91
C SER A 83 6.64 -13.92 -3.93
N GLY A 84 6.29 -14.27 -2.69
CA GLY A 84 7.26 -14.48 -1.60
C GLY A 84 7.60 -13.19 -0.83
N GLY A 85 7.00 -12.05 -1.19
CA GLY A 85 7.09 -10.78 -0.47
C GLY A 85 6.00 -10.61 0.61
N LEU A 86 6.08 -9.50 1.36
CA LEU A 86 5.22 -9.24 2.53
C LEU A 86 3.72 -9.19 2.19
N ASP A 87 3.35 -8.52 1.10
CA ASP A 87 1.96 -8.25 0.77
C ASP A 87 1.23 -9.54 0.38
N SER A 88 1.83 -10.34 -0.51
CA SER A 88 1.29 -11.64 -0.89
C SER A 88 1.26 -12.61 0.29
N THR A 89 2.23 -12.51 1.20
CA THR A 89 2.26 -13.29 2.43
C THR A 89 1.08 -12.93 3.34
N GLN A 90 0.88 -11.63 3.63
CA GLN A 90 -0.26 -11.18 4.44
C GLN A 90 -1.60 -11.63 3.83
N ALA A 91 -1.76 -11.48 2.52
CA ALA A 91 -2.97 -11.92 1.83
C ALA A 91 -3.17 -13.44 1.93
N ALA A 92 -2.11 -14.24 1.80
CA ALA A 92 -2.15 -15.70 1.96
C ALA A 92 -2.60 -16.12 3.37
N LEU A 93 -2.08 -15.43 4.41
CA LEU A 93 -2.47 -15.69 5.81
C LEU A 93 -3.94 -15.36 6.06
N VAL A 94 -4.45 -14.28 5.48
CA VAL A 94 -5.88 -13.92 5.53
C VAL A 94 -6.72 -14.99 4.83
N VAL A 95 -6.32 -15.45 3.63
CA VAL A 95 -7.01 -16.51 2.90
C VAL A 95 -7.04 -17.81 3.72
N ALA A 96 -5.90 -18.24 4.25
CA ALA A 96 -5.82 -19.44 5.07
C ALA A 96 -6.77 -19.40 6.28
N ARG A 97 -6.86 -18.25 6.96
CA ARG A 97 -7.76 -18.08 8.10
C ARG A 97 -9.23 -18.05 7.69
N ALA A 98 -9.56 -17.37 6.58
CA ALA A 98 -10.93 -17.34 6.06
C ALA A 98 -11.42 -18.73 5.66
N PHE A 99 -10.58 -19.55 5.04
CA PHE A 99 -10.92 -20.94 4.69
C PHE A 99 -11.14 -21.82 5.91
N ASN A 100 -10.30 -21.68 6.95
CA ASN A 100 -10.54 -22.37 8.23
C ASN A 100 -11.88 -21.99 8.84
N GLN A 101 -12.22 -20.70 8.83
CA GLN A 101 -13.46 -20.18 9.40
C GLN A 101 -14.70 -20.68 8.65
N LEU A 102 -14.62 -20.78 7.32
CA LEU A 102 -15.66 -21.33 6.46
C LEU A 102 -15.67 -22.87 6.44
N LYS A 103 -14.71 -23.51 7.10
CA LYS A 103 -14.50 -24.97 7.07
C LYS A 103 -14.31 -25.50 5.62
N LEU A 104 -13.72 -24.69 4.76
CA LEU A 104 -13.34 -25.08 3.41
C LEU A 104 -11.95 -25.72 3.40
N PRO A 105 -11.70 -26.75 2.57
CA PRO A 105 -10.38 -27.33 2.41
C PRO A 105 -9.38 -26.30 1.89
N ARG A 106 -8.17 -26.26 2.46
CA ARG A 106 -7.13 -25.32 2.01
C ARG A 106 -6.61 -25.63 0.61
N GLU A 107 -6.77 -26.85 0.15
CA GLU A 107 -6.49 -27.30 -1.22
C GLU A 107 -7.38 -26.58 -2.25
N ASN A 108 -8.49 -25.99 -1.83
CA ASN A 108 -9.34 -25.15 -2.67
C ASN A 108 -8.71 -23.77 -2.94
N VAL A 109 -7.60 -23.43 -2.28
CA VAL A 109 -6.79 -22.25 -2.58
C VAL A 109 -5.76 -22.61 -3.64
N VAL A 110 -5.94 -22.13 -4.86
CA VAL A 110 -4.96 -22.25 -5.94
C VAL A 110 -3.96 -21.10 -5.80
N ALA A 111 -2.82 -21.38 -5.20
CA ALA A 111 -1.75 -20.42 -5.00
C ALA A 111 -0.72 -20.53 -6.11
N VAL A 112 -0.40 -19.42 -6.75
CA VAL A 112 0.42 -19.40 -7.96
C VAL A 112 1.64 -18.51 -7.77
N THR A 113 2.85 -19.06 -7.92
CA THR A 113 4.04 -18.24 -8.10
C THR A 113 4.39 -18.16 -9.58
N MET A 114 4.74 -16.97 -10.04
CA MET A 114 4.93 -16.68 -11.46
C MET A 114 6.27 -15.98 -11.70
N PRO A 115 7.38 -16.74 -11.74
CA PRO A 115 8.70 -16.15 -11.99
C PRO A 115 8.74 -15.43 -13.34
N GLY A 116 9.30 -14.22 -13.33
CA GLY A 116 9.60 -13.38 -14.49
C GLY A 116 11.10 -13.21 -14.68
N PHE A 117 11.50 -12.15 -15.41
CA PHE A 117 12.89 -11.93 -15.79
C PHE A 117 13.81 -11.50 -14.64
N ALA A 118 13.25 -10.90 -13.58
CA ALA A 118 14.02 -10.40 -12.43
C ALA A 118 13.68 -11.11 -11.10
N THR A 119 12.96 -12.23 -11.15
CA THR A 119 12.57 -12.96 -9.93
C THR A 119 13.79 -13.60 -9.28
N SER A 120 14.04 -13.31 -8.00
CA SER A 120 15.16 -13.86 -7.25
C SER A 120 14.89 -15.30 -6.79
N ALA A 121 15.97 -16.09 -6.64
CA ALA A 121 15.85 -17.44 -6.11
C ALA A 121 15.33 -17.47 -4.66
N ALA A 122 15.65 -16.45 -3.86
CA ALA A 122 15.24 -16.36 -2.47
C ALA A 122 13.72 -16.14 -2.32
N THR A 123 13.15 -15.21 -3.07
CA THR A 123 11.70 -14.94 -3.05
C THR A 123 10.90 -16.10 -3.64
N LEU A 124 11.41 -16.73 -4.70
CA LEU A 124 10.79 -17.92 -5.28
C LEU A 124 10.77 -19.09 -4.27
N SER A 125 11.87 -19.32 -3.54
CA SER A 125 11.91 -20.31 -2.46
C SER A 125 10.90 -20.00 -1.36
N ASN A 126 10.84 -18.74 -0.93
CA ASN A 126 9.86 -18.30 0.08
C ASN A 126 8.41 -18.52 -0.37
N ALA A 127 8.11 -18.22 -1.63
CA ALA A 127 6.78 -18.44 -2.19
C ALA A 127 6.40 -19.93 -2.16
N ARG A 128 7.29 -20.81 -2.61
CA ARG A 128 7.08 -22.28 -2.60
C ARG A 128 6.86 -22.81 -1.19
N ASP A 129 7.73 -22.42 -0.25
CA ASP A 129 7.63 -22.84 1.15
C ASP A 129 6.34 -22.35 1.81
N LEU A 130 5.96 -21.09 1.57
CA LEU A 130 4.72 -20.51 2.11
C LEU A 130 3.46 -21.25 1.59
N MET A 131 3.39 -21.50 0.29
CA MET A 131 2.27 -22.23 -0.29
C MET A 131 2.15 -23.63 0.27
N ARG A 132 3.29 -24.33 0.45
CA ARG A 132 3.35 -25.68 0.99
C ARG A 132 2.93 -25.73 2.46
N CYS A 133 3.49 -24.89 3.34
CA CYS A 133 3.19 -24.91 4.77
C CYS A 133 1.76 -24.45 5.07
N LEU A 134 1.16 -23.62 4.21
CA LEU A 134 -0.25 -23.25 4.32
C LEU A 134 -1.21 -24.32 3.78
N GLY A 135 -0.73 -25.40 3.17
CA GLY A 135 -1.55 -26.49 2.63
C GLY A 135 -2.34 -26.09 1.38
N PHE A 136 -1.84 -25.15 0.58
CA PHE A 136 -2.50 -24.70 -0.64
C PHE A 136 -2.18 -25.60 -1.84
N SER A 137 -3.06 -25.63 -2.84
CA SER A 137 -2.77 -26.18 -4.16
C SER A 137 -1.78 -25.28 -4.88
N ALA A 138 -0.47 -25.59 -4.73
CA ALA A 138 0.61 -24.79 -5.26
C ALA A 138 0.83 -25.01 -6.77
N LYS A 139 0.97 -23.91 -7.52
CA LYS A 139 1.36 -23.93 -8.93
C LYS A 139 2.52 -22.96 -9.16
N GLU A 140 3.39 -23.34 -10.08
CA GLU A 140 4.44 -22.46 -10.58
C GLU A 140 4.24 -22.30 -12.09
N ILE A 141 4.17 -21.06 -12.56
CA ILE A 141 3.97 -20.75 -13.98
C ILE A 141 5.07 -19.77 -14.38
N ASP A 142 6.02 -20.23 -15.20
CA ASP A 142 7.01 -19.34 -15.81
C ASP A 142 6.33 -18.43 -16.84
N ILE A 143 6.27 -17.13 -16.55
CA ILE A 143 5.64 -16.15 -17.45
C ILE A 143 6.58 -15.61 -18.54
N ARG A 144 7.87 -15.97 -18.51
CA ARG A 144 8.84 -15.46 -19.50
C ARG A 144 8.48 -15.83 -20.95
N PRO A 145 8.00 -17.04 -21.26
CA PRO A 145 7.61 -17.37 -22.63
C PRO A 145 6.43 -16.52 -23.15
N SER A 146 5.38 -16.33 -22.35
CA SER A 146 4.22 -15.51 -22.74
C SER A 146 4.57 -14.02 -22.82
N ALA A 147 5.37 -13.52 -21.89
CA ALA A 147 5.86 -12.16 -21.93
C ALA A 147 6.79 -11.90 -23.14
N ALA A 148 7.66 -12.86 -23.48
CA ALA A 148 8.50 -12.76 -24.68
C ALA A 148 7.67 -12.70 -25.96
N GLN A 149 6.60 -13.51 -26.07
CA GLN A 149 5.66 -13.44 -27.19
C GLN A 149 4.97 -12.09 -27.25
N MET A 150 4.49 -11.56 -26.11
CA MET A 150 3.85 -10.24 -26.06
C MET A 150 4.83 -9.14 -26.51
N PHE A 151 6.10 -9.16 -26.05
CA PHE A 151 7.10 -8.21 -26.54
C PHE A 151 7.31 -8.27 -28.03
N ALA A 152 7.31 -9.48 -28.62
CA ALA A 152 7.42 -9.64 -30.08
C ALA A 152 6.20 -9.08 -30.81
N ASP A 153 4.99 -9.37 -30.33
CA ASP A 153 3.73 -8.94 -30.94
C ASP A 153 3.60 -7.41 -31.01
N ILE A 154 4.05 -6.70 -29.94
CA ILE A 154 4.00 -5.24 -29.87
C ILE A 154 5.26 -4.55 -30.46
N GLY A 155 6.25 -5.33 -30.94
CA GLY A 155 7.50 -4.82 -31.48
C GLY A 155 8.43 -4.16 -30.47
N HIS A 156 8.33 -4.54 -29.19
CA HIS A 156 9.18 -3.99 -28.13
C HIS A 156 10.66 -4.36 -28.34
N PRO A 157 11.63 -3.40 -28.13
CA PRO A 157 13.05 -3.63 -28.38
C PRO A 157 13.65 -4.85 -27.66
N PHE A 158 13.14 -5.17 -26.46
CA PHE A 158 13.57 -6.34 -25.69
C PHE A 158 13.43 -7.66 -26.49
N SER A 159 12.42 -7.78 -27.37
CA SER A 159 12.23 -8.98 -28.21
C SER A 159 13.36 -9.19 -29.24
N ARG A 160 14.16 -8.15 -29.54
CA ARG A 160 15.31 -8.19 -30.42
C ARG A 160 16.64 -8.28 -29.69
N GLY A 161 16.61 -8.52 -28.36
CA GLY A 161 17.80 -8.62 -27.51
C GLY A 161 18.34 -7.26 -27.01
N GLU A 162 17.61 -6.17 -27.20
CA GLU A 162 18.00 -4.85 -26.68
C GLU A 162 17.59 -4.77 -25.19
N PRO A 163 18.49 -4.36 -24.26
CA PRO A 163 18.18 -4.33 -22.81
C PRO A 163 17.37 -3.08 -22.43
N VAL A 164 16.15 -2.96 -22.96
CA VAL A 164 15.22 -1.87 -22.65
C VAL A 164 14.25 -2.33 -21.55
N TYR A 165 14.39 -1.73 -20.36
CA TYR A 165 13.61 -2.06 -19.16
C TYR A 165 12.71 -0.89 -18.78
N ASP A 166 11.81 -0.52 -19.66
CA ASP A 166 10.87 0.57 -19.49
C ASP A 166 9.56 0.14 -18.82
N ARG A 167 8.59 1.04 -18.75
CA ARG A 167 7.25 0.75 -18.20
C ARG A 167 6.51 -0.34 -18.97
N THR A 168 6.77 -0.49 -20.27
CA THR A 168 6.19 -1.55 -21.09
C THR A 168 6.71 -2.89 -20.66
N PHE A 169 8.02 -2.98 -20.41
CA PHE A 169 8.66 -4.19 -19.90
C PHE A 169 8.08 -4.64 -18.55
N GLU A 170 7.84 -3.71 -17.62
CA GLU A 170 7.20 -4.00 -16.35
C GLU A 170 5.75 -4.43 -16.53
N ASN A 171 4.97 -3.67 -17.31
CA ASN A 171 3.54 -3.88 -17.47
C ASN A 171 3.20 -5.15 -18.25
N VAL A 172 4.03 -5.59 -19.19
CA VAL A 172 3.86 -6.88 -19.86
C VAL A 172 3.95 -8.02 -18.85
N GLN A 173 4.97 -8.05 -18.00
CA GLN A 173 5.10 -9.10 -16.98
C GLN A 173 3.95 -9.08 -15.97
N ALA A 174 3.58 -7.90 -15.46
CA ALA A 174 2.47 -7.76 -14.53
C ALA A 174 1.12 -8.14 -15.19
N GLY A 175 0.92 -7.78 -16.46
CA GLY A 175 -0.25 -8.15 -17.25
C GLY A 175 -0.36 -9.64 -17.46
N GLU A 176 0.73 -10.32 -17.78
CA GLU A 176 0.79 -11.79 -17.92
C GLU A 176 0.42 -12.50 -16.62
N ARG A 177 0.97 -12.05 -15.49
CA ARG A 177 0.61 -12.58 -14.16
C ARG A 177 -0.89 -12.45 -13.91
N THR A 178 -1.44 -11.28 -14.12
CA THR A 178 -2.88 -11.01 -13.93
C THR A 178 -3.74 -11.85 -14.88
N SER A 179 -3.36 -11.95 -16.15
CA SER A 179 -4.04 -12.76 -17.15
C SER A 179 -4.13 -14.22 -16.71
N HIS A 180 -3.06 -14.81 -16.24
CA HIS A 180 -3.04 -16.19 -15.74
C HIS A 180 -3.94 -16.36 -14.52
N LEU A 181 -3.88 -15.46 -13.53
CA LEU A 181 -4.71 -15.55 -12.32
C LEU A 181 -6.20 -15.50 -12.64
N PHE A 182 -6.65 -14.58 -13.50
CA PHE A 182 -8.05 -14.48 -13.88
C PHE A 182 -8.55 -15.68 -14.70
N ARG A 183 -7.72 -16.22 -15.63
CA ARG A 183 -8.09 -17.42 -16.40
C ARG A 183 -8.13 -18.67 -15.53
N LEU A 184 -7.18 -18.80 -14.58
CA LEU A 184 -7.24 -19.88 -13.61
C LEU A 184 -8.49 -19.76 -12.72
N ALA A 185 -8.86 -18.56 -12.28
CA ALA A 185 -10.07 -18.36 -11.51
C ALA A 185 -11.33 -18.78 -12.28
N ASN A 186 -11.42 -18.45 -13.58
CA ASN A 186 -12.51 -18.93 -14.42
C ASN A 186 -12.49 -20.45 -14.55
N PHE A 187 -11.31 -21.05 -14.75
CA PHE A 187 -11.17 -22.50 -14.96
C PHE A 187 -11.56 -23.31 -13.71
N VAL A 188 -11.32 -22.79 -12.51
CA VAL A 188 -11.62 -23.49 -11.24
C VAL A 188 -12.92 -23.03 -10.59
N ASP A 189 -13.69 -22.15 -11.23
CA ASP A 189 -14.86 -21.48 -10.64
C ASP A 189 -14.52 -20.83 -9.31
N GLY A 190 -13.58 -19.89 -9.35
CA GLY A 190 -13.00 -19.26 -8.17
C GLY A 190 -12.90 -17.74 -8.27
N LEU A 191 -12.44 -17.15 -7.17
CA LEU A 191 -12.27 -15.71 -6.99
C LEU A 191 -10.79 -15.35 -6.93
N VAL A 192 -10.34 -14.36 -7.69
CA VAL A 192 -8.98 -13.82 -7.58
C VAL A 192 -8.89 -12.91 -6.35
N VAL A 193 -7.99 -13.25 -5.43
CA VAL A 193 -7.66 -12.42 -4.26
C VAL A 193 -6.46 -11.54 -4.55
N GLY A 194 -6.64 -10.23 -4.40
CA GLY A 194 -5.58 -9.24 -4.58
C GLY A 194 -4.69 -9.09 -3.36
N THR A 195 -3.47 -8.64 -3.60
CA THR A 195 -2.40 -8.53 -2.61
C THR A 195 -1.85 -7.11 -2.42
N GLY A 196 -2.11 -6.18 -3.36
CA GLY A 196 -1.60 -4.82 -3.31
C GLY A 196 -2.09 -4.03 -2.10
N ASP A 197 -1.24 -3.22 -1.50
CA ASP A 197 -1.51 -2.49 -0.26
C ASP A 197 -1.96 -1.04 -0.47
N LEU A 198 -2.31 -0.37 0.63
CA LEU A 198 -2.79 1.01 0.62
C LEU A 198 -1.71 2.01 0.17
N SER A 199 -0.45 1.79 0.54
CA SER A 199 0.66 2.69 0.24
C SER A 199 1.02 2.65 -1.25
N GLU A 200 0.99 1.47 -1.86
CA GLU A 200 1.14 1.29 -3.31
C GLU A 200 0.03 2.01 -4.08
N LEU A 201 -1.22 1.86 -3.62
CA LEU A 201 -2.37 2.56 -4.21
C LEU A 201 -2.30 4.07 -4.02
N ALA A 202 -1.77 4.55 -2.91
CA ALA A 202 -1.58 5.98 -2.65
C ALA A 202 -0.55 6.59 -3.59
N LEU A 203 0.58 5.91 -3.78
CA LEU A 203 1.69 6.37 -4.60
C LEU A 203 1.53 6.06 -6.09
N GLY A 204 0.52 5.26 -6.47
CA GLY A 204 0.40 4.72 -7.82
C GLY A 204 1.60 3.85 -8.21
N PHE A 205 2.23 3.22 -7.23
CA PHE A 205 3.27 2.22 -7.45
C PHE A 205 2.63 0.87 -7.80
N THR A 206 1.86 0.90 -8.85
CA THR A 206 1.09 -0.19 -9.42
C THR A 206 1.07 -0.03 -10.92
N THR A 207 0.81 -1.12 -11.64
CA THR A 207 0.58 -1.05 -13.08
C THR A 207 -0.69 -0.28 -13.42
N TYR A 208 -0.84 0.14 -14.65
CA TYR A 208 -1.98 0.90 -15.10
C TYR A 208 -3.06 0.00 -15.70
N GLY A 209 -4.11 -0.26 -14.91
CA GLY A 209 -5.36 -0.87 -15.42
C GLY A 209 -5.33 -2.37 -15.75
N VAL A 210 -4.17 -2.99 -15.84
CA VAL A 210 -3.99 -4.36 -16.37
C VAL A 210 -2.87 -5.11 -15.64
N GLY A 211 -2.71 -4.96 -14.36
CA GLY A 211 -1.60 -5.60 -13.70
C GLY A 211 -1.94 -6.10 -12.30
N ASP A 212 -0.94 -6.16 -11.47
CA ASP A 212 -0.94 -6.74 -10.14
C ASP A 212 -1.96 -6.13 -9.17
N GLN A 213 -2.44 -4.89 -9.43
CA GLN A 213 -3.54 -4.31 -8.65
C GLN A 213 -4.92 -4.89 -9.02
N MET A 214 -5.03 -5.63 -10.13
CA MET A 214 -6.31 -6.19 -10.58
C MET A 214 -6.65 -7.47 -9.84
N SER A 215 -7.85 -7.54 -9.29
CA SER A 215 -8.40 -8.70 -8.62
C SER A 215 -9.92 -8.58 -8.48
N HIS A 216 -10.59 -9.66 -8.10
CA HIS A 216 -12.01 -9.58 -7.76
C HIS A 216 -12.25 -8.98 -6.37
N TYR A 217 -11.34 -9.26 -5.43
CA TYR A 217 -11.39 -8.72 -4.06
C TYR A 217 -9.97 -8.59 -3.50
N ASN A 218 -9.60 -7.40 -3.00
CA ASN A 218 -8.26 -7.16 -2.47
C ASN A 218 -8.29 -7.02 -0.94
N VAL A 219 -7.70 -7.96 -0.24
CA VAL A 219 -7.73 -8.00 1.24
C VAL A 219 -6.81 -6.96 1.89
N ASN A 220 -5.80 -6.48 1.18
CA ASN A 220 -4.79 -5.54 1.70
C ASN A 220 -5.03 -4.07 1.30
N ALA A 221 -5.98 -3.77 0.42
CA ALA A 221 -6.10 -2.44 -0.21
C ALA A 221 -6.26 -1.26 0.76
N SER A 222 -6.64 -1.50 2.00
CA SER A 222 -6.72 -0.46 3.04
C SER A 222 -5.69 -0.65 4.17
N VAL A 223 -4.74 -1.56 4.00
CA VAL A 223 -3.64 -1.80 4.95
C VAL A 223 -2.37 -1.13 4.43
N PRO A 224 -1.80 -0.16 5.15
CA PRO A 224 -0.56 0.49 4.72
C PRO A 224 0.65 -0.45 4.85
N LYS A 225 1.66 -0.25 4.00
CA LYS A 225 2.89 -1.06 3.95
C LYS A 225 3.55 -1.23 5.32
N THR A 226 3.63 -0.14 6.07
CA THR A 226 4.23 -0.18 7.41
C THR A 226 3.46 -1.09 8.36
N LEU A 227 2.13 -1.14 8.28
CA LEU A 227 1.31 -2.00 9.14
C LEU A 227 1.42 -3.48 8.76
N ILE A 228 1.62 -3.83 7.50
CA ILE A 228 1.75 -5.24 7.05
C ILE A 228 2.87 -5.97 7.79
N GLN A 229 4.02 -5.34 7.95
CA GLN A 229 5.14 -5.94 8.70
C GLN A 229 4.75 -6.25 10.15
N PHE A 230 4.00 -5.35 10.80
CA PHE A 230 3.56 -5.54 12.17
C PHE A 230 2.51 -6.64 12.29
N LEU A 231 1.61 -6.76 11.33
CA LEU A 231 0.62 -7.84 11.28
C LEU A 231 1.30 -9.21 11.20
N ILE A 232 2.24 -9.40 10.29
CA ILE A 232 2.95 -10.67 10.15
C ILE A 232 3.75 -11.00 11.43
N ARG A 233 4.46 -10.03 12.00
CA ARG A 233 5.21 -10.22 13.24
C ARG A 233 4.29 -10.49 14.44
N TRP A 234 3.11 -9.86 14.48
CA TRP A 234 2.11 -10.16 15.49
C TRP A 234 1.58 -11.59 15.36
N LEU A 235 1.32 -12.08 14.14
CA LEU A 235 0.93 -13.47 13.88
C LEU A 235 2.01 -14.46 14.31
N ILE A 236 3.30 -14.13 14.11
CA ILE A 236 4.43 -14.92 14.61
C ILE A 236 4.45 -14.91 16.13
N LYS A 237 4.41 -13.74 16.77
CA LYS A 237 4.43 -13.57 18.24
C LYS A 237 3.32 -14.33 18.94
N THR A 238 2.12 -14.34 18.35
CA THR A 238 0.92 -14.97 18.92
C THR A 238 0.73 -16.43 18.49
N ALA A 239 1.71 -17.00 17.76
CA ALA A 239 1.70 -18.40 17.30
C ALA A 239 0.38 -18.80 16.63
N GLN A 240 -0.12 -17.97 15.70
CA GLN A 240 -1.41 -18.22 15.03
C GLN A 240 -1.35 -19.35 13.98
N PHE A 241 -0.16 -19.83 13.65
CA PHE A 241 0.12 -20.90 12.70
C PHE A 241 1.08 -21.92 13.34
N ASP A 242 1.32 -23.04 12.65
CA ASP A 242 2.28 -24.06 13.08
C ASP A 242 3.73 -23.58 12.98
N ASP A 243 4.65 -24.29 13.66
CA ASP A 243 6.06 -23.92 13.76
C ASP A 243 6.77 -23.85 12.41
N GLU A 244 6.37 -24.65 11.43
CA GLU A 244 6.95 -24.60 10.09
C GLU A 244 6.57 -23.30 9.39
N THR A 245 5.30 -22.96 9.41
CA THR A 245 4.78 -21.68 8.88
C THR A 245 5.45 -20.50 9.58
N LEU A 246 5.57 -20.51 10.92
CA LEU A 246 6.21 -19.41 11.66
C LEU A 246 7.69 -19.21 11.28
N ARG A 247 8.44 -20.30 11.01
CA ARG A 247 9.82 -20.19 10.49
C ARG A 247 9.88 -19.54 9.12
N VAL A 248 8.98 -19.91 8.21
CA VAL A 248 8.89 -19.31 6.87
C VAL A 248 8.55 -17.80 6.98
N LEU A 249 7.57 -17.46 7.81
CA LEU A 249 7.19 -16.06 8.04
C LEU A 249 8.34 -15.22 8.61
N THR A 250 9.10 -15.77 9.57
CA THR A 250 10.26 -15.10 10.16
C THR A 250 11.32 -14.80 9.11
N ARG A 251 11.57 -15.74 8.19
CA ARG A 251 12.52 -15.55 7.07
C ARG A 251 12.02 -14.45 6.11
N ILE A 252 10.73 -14.46 5.74
CA ILE A 252 10.15 -13.47 4.83
C ILE A 252 10.24 -12.06 5.41
N VAL A 253 9.91 -11.88 6.69
CA VAL A 253 9.96 -10.57 7.35
C VAL A 253 11.40 -10.03 7.49
N GLY A 254 12.40 -10.90 7.48
CA GLY A 254 13.82 -10.54 7.54
C GLY A 254 14.42 -10.07 6.22
N LEU A 255 13.73 -10.26 5.09
CA LEU A 255 14.23 -9.86 3.77
C LEU A 255 14.02 -8.37 3.50
N LYS A 256 14.96 -7.75 2.77
CA LYS A 256 14.75 -6.43 2.18
C LYS A 256 13.79 -6.55 1.01
N TYR A 257 12.79 -5.69 0.98
CA TYR A 257 11.80 -5.66 -0.11
C TYR A 257 12.40 -5.10 -1.40
N SER A 258 12.24 -5.81 -2.52
CA SER A 258 12.58 -5.35 -3.87
C SER A 258 11.44 -5.68 -4.83
N PRO A 259 11.02 -4.77 -5.72
CA PRO A 259 10.10 -5.09 -6.81
C PRO A 259 10.86 -5.85 -7.90
N GLU A 260 10.55 -7.10 -8.07
CA GLU A 260 11.26 -8.02 -8.97
C GLU A 260 10.73 -7.95 -10.42
N LEU A 261 10.55 -6.74 -10.97
CA LEU A 261 10.09 -6.55 -12.35
C LEU A 261 11.22 -6.16 -13.30
N VAL A 262 12.21 -5.42 -12.82
CA VAL A 262 13.34 -4.92 -13.60
C VAL A 262 14.63 -5.51 -13.06
N PRO A 263 15.52 -6.11 -13.90
CA PRO A 263 16.84 -6.53 -13.49
C PRO A 263 17.65 -5.34 -12.95
N GLY A 264 18.47 -5.58 -11.91
CA GLY A 264 19.39 -4.57 -11.42
C GLY A 264 20.52 -4.26 -12.41
N PRO A 265 21.29 -3.18 -12.18
CA PRO A 265 22.51 -2.90 -12.97
C PRO A 265 23.43 -4.12 -12.97
N ASP A 266 24.01 -4.42 -14.11
CA ASP A 266 24.94 -5.55 -14.32
C ASP A 266 24.34 -6.95 -13.93
N HIS A 267 23.04 -7.14 -14.10
CA HIS A 267 22.29 -8.32 -13.67
C HIS A 267 22.33 -8.60 -12.16
N GLY A 268 22.64 -7.57 -11.35
CA GLY A 268 22.57 -7.63 -9.89
C GLY A 268 21.14 -7.51 -9.34
N ASP A 269 21.03 -7.27 -8.03
CA ASP A 269 19.73 -7.10 -7.37
C ASP A 269 18.94 -5.92 -7.95
N SER A 270 17.65 -6.11 -8.17
CA SER A 270 16.74 -5.05 -8.59
C SER A 270 16.75 -3.87 -7.60
N PRO A 271 16.62 -2.62 -8.06
CA PRO A 271 16.52 -1.49 -7.15
C PRO A 271 15.32 -1.68 -6.22
N THR A 272 15.45 -1.32 -4.94
CA THR A 272 14.33 -1.40 -4.00
C THR A 272 13.21 -0.45 -4.40
N ALA A 273 11.96 -0.80 -4.09
CA ALA A 273 10.83 0.11 -4.31
C ALA A 273 11.07 1.47 -3.68
N GLU A 274 11.67 1.51 -2.50
CA GLU A 274 12.00 2.75 -1.77
C GLU A 274 13.10 3.57 -2.45
N ALA A 275 13.98 2.95 -3.23
CA ALA A 275 14.94 3.69 -4.05
C ALA A 275 14.25 4.51 -5.15
N VAL A 276 13.10 4.04 -5.64
CA VAL A 276 12.33 4.67 -6.72
C VAL A 276 11.32 5.68 -6.18
N VAL A 277 10.54 5.30 -5.17
CA VAL A 277 9.42 6.12 -4.68
C VAL A 277 9.72 6.84 -3.37
N GLY A 278 10.75 6.47 -2.64
CA GLY A 278 11.08 6.98 -1.31
C GLY A 278 10.62 6.08 -0.17
N PRO A 279 10.99 6.41 1.07
CA PRO A 279 10.72 5.60 2.25
C PRO A 279 9.23 5.46 2.54
N TYR A 280 8.71 4.24 2.60
CA TYR A 280 7.29 3.98 2.91
C TYR A 280 6.88 4.51 4.28
N GLU A 281 7.78 4.54 5.25
CA GLU A 281 7.49 5.08 6.59
C GLU A 281 7.17 6.58 6.56
N LEU A 282 7.80 7.36 5.67
CA LEU A 282 7.44 8.76 5.43
C LEU A 282 6.12 8.88 4.65
N HIS A 283 5.94 8.06 3.62
CA HIS A 283 4.73 8.09 2.80
C HIS A 283 3.48 7.72 3.59
N ASP A 284 3.54 6.71 4.43
CA ASP A 284 2.43 6.32 5.31
C ASP A 284 2.15 7.40 6.37
N PHE A 285 3.20 8.07 6.86
CA PHE A 285 3.04 9.24 7.73
C PHE A 285 2.29 10.37 7.02
N TYR A 286 2.68 10.71 5.79
CA TYR A 286 2.02 11.75 5.00
C TYR A 286 0.58 11.37 4.67
N LEU A 287 0.36 10.15 4.21
CA LEU A 287 -0.96 9.61 3.90
C LEU A 287 -1.91 9.73 5.09
N TYR A 288 -1.45 9.35 6.28
CA TYR A 288 -2.26 9.41 7.49
C TYR A 288 -2.73 10.84 7.81
N TYR A 289 -1.82 11.79 7.81
CA TYR A 289 -2.17 13.16 8.20
C TYR A 289 -2.92 13.92 7.12
N LEU A 290 -2.65 13.66 5.85
CA LEU A 290 -3.36 14.27 4.72
C LEU A 290 -4.77 13.69 4.56
N SER A 291 -4.89 12.36 4.47
CA SER A 291 -6.18 11.74 4.15
C SER A 291 -7.17 11.75 5.33
N ARG A 292 -6.68 11.50 6.55
CA ARG A 292 -7.54 11.40 7.74
C ARG A 292 -7.89 12.75 8.35
N PHE A 293 -6.96 13.70 8.36
CA PHE A 293 -7.13 14.98 9.05
C PHE A 293 -7.24 16.17 8.09
N GLY A 294 -7.00 15.99 6.81
CA GLY A 294 -6.99 17.09 5.84
C GLY A 294 -5.94 18.17 6.16
N PHE A 295 -4.81 17.77 6.78
CA PHE A 295 -3.79 18.75 7.15
C PHE A 295 -3.09 19.29 5.91
N ARG A 296 -2.76 20.58 5.92
CA ARG A 296 -1.96 21.22 4.87
C ARG A 296 -0.56 20.62 4.83
N PRO A 297 0.08 20.57 3.66
CA PRO A 297 1.42 20.02 3.50
C PRO A 297 2.47 20.63 4.44
N SER A 298 2.45 21.94 4.64
CA SER A 298 3.35 22.62 5.60
C SER A 298 3.18 22.13 7.04
N LYS A 299 1.94 21.82 7.46
CA LYS A 299 1.67 21.23 8.78
C LYS A 299 2.14 19.78 8.85
N VAL A 300 1.99 19.02 7.77
CA VAL A 300 2.51 17.64 7.69
C VAL A 300 4.03 17.62 7.77
N ALA A 301 4.71 18.52 7.04
CA ALA A 301 6.16 18.68 7.10
C ALA A 301 6.63 19.03 8.52
N PHE A 302 5.95 19.97 9.21
CA PHE A 302 6.25 20.33 10.60
C PHE A 302 6.13 19.12 11.54
N LEU A 303 5.06 18.33 11.42
CA LEU A 303 4.88 17.13 12.24
C LEU A 303 5.91 16.05 11.90
N ALA A 304 6.23 15.86 10.62
CA ALA A 304 7.25 14.93 10.18
C ALA A 304 8.64 15.34 10.68
N GLN A 305 9.00 16.62 10.59
CA GLN A 305 10.24 17.14 11.16
C GLN A 305 10.32 16.84 12.66
N HIS A 306 9.22 17.05 13.39
CA HIS A 306 9.18 16.77 14.82
C HIS A 306 9.36 15.28 15.13
N ALA A 307 8.80 14.39 14.31
CA ALA A 307 8.85 12.96 14.54
C ALA A 307 10.17 12.31 14.08
N TRP A 308 10.77 12.78 12.97
CA TRP A 308 11.77 12.03 12.24
C TRP A 308 13.19 12.62 12.27
N THR A 309 13.40 13.87 12.71
CA THR A 309 14.76 14.47 12.72
C THR A 309 15.64 14.00 13.86
N ASP A 310 15.08 13.47 14.93
CA ASP A 310 15.83 13.02 16.11
C ASP A 310 15.39 11.60 16.49
N VAL A 311 16.30 10.64 16.34
CA VAL A 311 16.05 9.21 16.63
C VAL A 311 15.63 8.97 18.09
N ASN A 312 16.08 9.83 19.01
CA ASN A 312 15.81 9.69 20.44
C ASN A 312 14.49 10.35 20.88
N ARG A 313 13.81 11.07 19.98
CA ARG A 313 12.55 11.71 20.31
C ARG A 313 11.39 10.71 20.19
N GLY A 314 10.51 10.69 21.18
CA GLY A 314 9.33 9.82 21.19
C GLY A 314 9.66 8.33 21.31
N SER A 315 8.67 7.49 21.12
CA SER A 315 8.82 6.03 21.21
C SER A 315 8.99 5.38 19.84
N TRP A 316 9.80 4.34 19.80
CA TRP A 316 9.89 3.42 18.68
C TRP A 316 9.15 2.12 19.02
N PRO A 317 8.45 1.51 18.06
CA PRO A 317 7.95 0.15 18.27
C PRO A 317 9.12 -0.80 18.57
N GLU A 318 8.99 -1.64 19.61
CA GLU A 318 10.03 -2.58 20.07
C GLU A 318 10.59 -3.47 18.97
N ILE A 319 9.78 -3.74 17.97
CA ILE A 319 10.09 -4.60 16.83
C ILE A 319 11.06 -3.95 15.83
N ILE A 320 11.31 -2.64 15.92
CA ILE A 320 12.27 -1.93 15.09
C ILE A 320 13.56 -1.77 15.90
N PRO A 321 14.58 -2.59 15.58
CA PRO A 321 15.82 -2.56 16.32
C PRO A 321 16.57 -1.24 16.07
N PRO A 322 17.44 -0.79 16.98
CA PRO A 322 18.10 0.51 16.89
C PRO A 322 18.83 0.75 15.57
N GLU A 323 19.46 -0.27 15.01
CA GLU A 323 20.20 -0.23 13.73
C GLU A 323 19.31 -0.03 12.50
N SER A 324 18.01 -0.26 12.64
CA SER A 324 17.02 -0.07 11.57
C SER A 324 16.20 1.22 11.73
N ARG A 325 16.58 2.09 12.70
CA ARG A 325 15.87 3.35 12.95
C ARG A 325 16.42 4.45 12.07
N ASN A 326 15.56 4.96 11.18
CA ASN A 326 15.92 6.02 10.27
C ASN A 326 15.66 7.42 10.87
N THR A 327 16.45 8.39 10.42
CA THR A 327 16.24 9.81 10.66
C THR A 327 16.27 10.55 9.33
N TYR A 328 15.49 11.63 9.24
CA TYR A 328 15.37 12.43 8.03
C TYR A 328 15.46 13.91 8.40
N ASP A 329 16.30 14.66 7.72
CA ASP A 329 16.32 16.11 7.82
C ASP A 329 15.09 16.74 7.12
N LEU A 330 14.90 18.04 7.36
CA LEU A 330 13.75 18.75 6.81
C LEU A 330 13.75 18.75 5.27
N ALA A 331 14.92 18.88 4.64
CA ALA A 331 15.05 18.90 3.20
C ALA A 331 14.61 17.55 2.59
N THR A 332 15.06 16.45 3.16
CA THR A 332 14.66 15.09 2.76
C THR A 332 13.16 14.87 2.98
N ILE A 333 12.62 15.28 4.13
CA ILE A 333 11.18 15.20 4.43
C ILE A 333 10.37 15.96 3.39
N CYS A 334 10.74 17.21 3.09
CA CYS A 334 10.01 18.03 2.13
C CYS A 334 10.13 17.49 0.70
N ARG A 335 11.30 17.01 0.29
CA ARG A 335 11.51 16.37 -1.01
C ARG A 335 10.57 15.18 -1.21
N TRP A 336 10.49 14.27 -0.24
CA TRP A 336 9.61 13.10 -0.34
C TRP A 336 8.14 13.47 -0.16
N LEU A 337 7.83 14.53 0.58
CA LEU A 337 6.48 15.04 0.66
C LEU A 337 6.01 15.63 -0.69
N GLU A 338 6.86 16.35 -1.42
CA GLU A 338 6.53 16.79 -2.79
C GLU A 338 6.27 15.61 -3.73
N VAL A 339 7.13 14.59 -3.68
CA VAL A 339 6.92 13.35 -4.46
C VAL A 339 5.58 12.70 -4.08
N PHE A 340 5.28 12.61 -2.78
CA PHE A 340 3.99 12.08 -2.31
C PHE A 340 2.82 12.89 -2.84
N LEU A 341 2.84 14.21 -2.71
CA LEU A 341 1.76 15.10 -3.16
C LEU A 341 1.49 14.95 -4.65
N PHE A 342 2.55 14.98 -5.48
CA PHE A 342 2.44 14.76 -6.93
C PHE A 342 1.84 13.37 -7.21
N ARG A 343 2.43 12.33 -6.63
CA ARG A 343 1.95 10.96 -6.90
C ARG A 343 0.53 10.74 -6.40
N PHE A 344 0.18 11.22 -5.23
CA PHE A 344 -1.12 10.99 -4.60
C PHE A 344 -2.27 11.74 -5.30
N PHE A 345 -2.12 13.05 -5.54
CA PHE A 345 -3.19 13.88 -6.08
C PHE A 345 -3.28 13.87 -7.61
N GLU A 346 -2.17 13.73 -8.31
CA GLU A 346 -2.11 13.84 -9.77
C GLU A 346 -1.85 12.48 -10.42
N PHE A 347 -0.69 11.90 -10.20
CA PHE A 347 -0.24 10.71 -10.92
C PHE A 347 -1.09 9.46 -10.65
N SER A 348 -1.53 9.24 -9.40
CA SER A 348 -2.19 8.00 -9.00
C SER A 348 -3.70 8.06 -9.04
N GLN A 349 -4.29 9.25 -9.04
CA GLN A 349 -5.74 9.40 -8.88
C GLN A 349 -6.51 8.62 -9.94
N PHE A 350 -6.07 8.71 -11.18
CA PHE A 350 -6.71 8.02 -12.27
C PHE A 350 -6.43 6.48 -12.25
N LYS A 351 -5.27 6.02 -11.77
CA LYS A 351 -4.99 4.60 -11.58
C LYS A 351 -5.94 3.93 -10.60
N ARG A 352 -6.37 4.66 -9.56
CA ARG A 352 -7.31 4.16 -8.55
C ARG A 352 -8.73 3.92 -9.06
N SER A 353 -9.08 4.42 -10.24
CA SER A 353 -10.40 4.16 -10.85
C SER A 353 -10.68 2.67 -11.07
N ALA A 354 -9.66 1.85 -11.26
CA ALA A 354 -9.76 0.41 -11.47
C ALA A 354 -9.58 -0.44 -10.19
N MET A 355 -9.62 0.19 -8.99
CA MET A 355 -9.48 -0.55 -7.74
C MET A 355 -10.58 -1.59 -7.53
N PRO A 356 -10.25 -2.84 -7.11
CA PRO A 356 -11.23 -3.83 -6.69
C PRO A 356 -11.92 -3.46 -5.37
N ASN A 357 -12.97 -4.19 -5.01
CA ASN A 357 -13.55 -4.09 -3.68
C ASN A 357 -12.57 -4.61 -2.61
N ALA A 358 -12.66 -4.04 -1.41
CA ALA A 358 -11.75 -4.32 -0.32
C ALA A 358 -12.42 -4.07 1.04
N PRO A 359 -11.93 -4.69 2.13
CA PRO A 359 -12.34 -4.33 3.48
C PRO A 359 -11.72 -3.00 3.89
N LYS A 360 -12.34 -2.30 4.82
CA LYS A 360 -11.80 -1.09 5.45
C LYS A 360 -11.27 -1.42 6.84
N VAL A 361 -9.96 -1.34 7.02
CA VAL A 361 -9.32 -1.68 8.29
C VAL A 361 -9.06 -0.48 9.19
N GLY A 362 -9.35 0.73 8.73
CA GLY A 362 -9.09 1.94 9.50
C GLY A 362 -10.02 3.09 9.19
N SER A 363 -10.07 4.08 10.08
CA SER A 363 -10.89 5.29 9.95
C SER A 363 -10.48 6.22 8.79
N GLY A 364 -9.26 6.06 8.24
CA GLY A 364 -8.84 6.72 7.00
C GLY A 364 -9.49 6.13 5.74
N GLY A 365 -10.19 5.00 5.89
CA GLY A 365 -10.88 4.31 4.79
C GLY A 365 -9.93 3.62 3.82
N SER A 366 -10.45 3.30 2.66
CA SER A 366 -9.69 2.91 1.48
C SER A 366 -9.62 4.08 0.51
N LEU A 367 -8.72 4.03 -0.44
CA LEU A 367 -8.63 5.05 -1.51
C LEU A 367 -9.60 4.78 -2.66
N SER A 368 -10.66 4.01 -2.42
CA SER A 368 -11.65 3.65 -3.44
C SER A 368 -12.42 4.88 -3.92
N PRO A 369 -12.44 5.15 -5.22
CA PRO A 369 -13.21 6.25 -5.78
C PRO A 369 -14.72 6.02 -5.72
N ARG A 370 -15.16 4.78 -5.44
CA ARG A 370 -16.57 4.44 -5.28
C ARG A 370 -17.14 4.81 -3.92
N SER A 371 -16.29 4.94 -2.88
CA SER A 371 -16.77 5.17 -1.52
C SER A 371 -15.98 6.22 -0.74
N ASP A 372 -14.67 6.09 -0.63
CA ASP A 372 -13.90 6.78 0.40
C ASP A 372 -13.14 7.99 -0.11
N TRP A 373 -12.59 7.91 -1.33
CA TRP A 373 -11.75 8.94 -1.91
C TRP A 373 -12.26 9.35 -3.28
N ARG A 374 -13.27 10.22 -3.31
CA ARG A 374 -13.85 10.77 -4.53
C ARG A 374 -13.11 12.05 -4.89
N ALA A 375 -12.28 11.99 -5.89
CA ALA A 375 -11.57 13.14 -6.44
C ALA A 375 -11.55 13.06 -7.97
N PRO A 376 -11.41 14.20 -8.68
CA PRO A 376 -11.25 14.21 -10.12
C PRO A 376 -10.02 13.40 -10.55
N SER A 377 -10.14 12.62 -11.62
CA SER A 377 -9.03 11.82 -12.14
C SER A 377 -7.99 12.64 -12.89
N ASP A 378 -8.30 13.88 -13.20
CA ASP A 378 -7.48 14.91 -13.86
C ASP A 378 -7.04 16.02 -12.91
N ALA A 379 -7.03 15.76 -11.60
CA ALA A 379 -6.56 16.70 -10.60
C ALA A 379 -5.05 16.97 -10.72
N HIS A 380 -4.62 18.17 -10.30
CA HIS A 380 -3.23 18.60 -10.24
C HIS A 380 -2.76 18.77 -8.80
N ALA A 381 -1.46 18.58 -8.57
CA ALA A 381 -0.85 18.69 -7.24
C ALA A 381 -0.32 20.10 -6.92
N ASP A 382 -0.32 21.02 -7.88
CA ASP A 382 0.35 22.33 -7.79
C ASP A 382 -0.02 23.15 -6.56
N ALA A 383 -1.30 23.22 -6.23
CA ALA A 383 -1.77 24.00 -5.08
C ALA A 383 -1.19 23.46 -3.75
N TRP A 384 -1.04 22.16 -3.63
CA TRP A 384 -0.49 21.49 -2.46
C TRP A 384 1.03 21.69 -2.36
N ILE A 385 1.74 21.55 -3.49
CA ILE A 385 3.19 21.74 -3.58
C ILE A 385 3.55 23.21 -3.33
N GLN A 386 2.80 24.16 -3.90
CA GLN A 386 3.01 25.59 -3.66
C GLN A 386 2.77 25.97 -2.20
N GLU A 387 1.75 25.40 -1.55
CA GLU A 387 1.50 25.63 -0.13
C GLU A 387 2.70 25.19 0.71
N LEU A 388 3.29 24.03 0.41
CA LEU A 388 4.50 23.54 1.07
C LEU A 388 5.68 24.50 0.87
N ARG A 389 6.00 24.83 -0.38
CA ARG A 389 7.15 25.69 -0.74
C ARG A 389 7.05 27.10 -0.18
N ASN A 390 5.84 27.67 -0.16
CA ASN A 390 5.62 29.03 0.36
C ASN A 390 5.67 29.12 1.89
N ARG A 391 5.49 28.00 2.58
CA ARG A 391 5.39 27.98 4.07
C ARG A 391 6.58 27.35 4.75
N VAL A 392 7.33 26.50 4.07
CA VAL A 392 8.47 25.78 4.61
C VAL A 392 9.69 26.10 3.75
N HIS A 393 10.70 26.74 4.38
CA HIS A 393 11.98 27.02 3.70
C HIS A 393 12.90 25.80 3.89
N TYR A 394 13.09 25.07 2.81
CA TYR A 394 14.04 23.95 2.69
C TYR A 394 14.74 24.13 1.33
N GLY A 395 16.00 24.33 1.36
CA GLY A 395 16.78 24.54 0.14
C GLY A 395 18.06 23.77 0.20
#